data_5b34a219ea5478a734039f716a171456
#
_entry.id   5b34a219ea5478a734039f716a171456
#
_cell.length_a   1.000
_cell.length_b   1.000
_cell.length_c   1.000
_cell.angle_alpha   90.00
_cell.angle_beta   90.00
_cell.angle_gamma   90.00
#
_symmetry.space_group_name_H-M   'P 1'
#
loop_
_entity.id
_entity.type
_entity.pdbx_description
1 polymer ?
#
loop_
_entity_poly.entity_id
_entity_poly.type
_entity_poly.pdbx_seq_one_letter_code
_entity_poly.pdbx_strand_id
1 'polypeptide(L)'
;AEQLKEAGQYFTHNDTGVPILVTRNRANEVKAFINVCRHRGARVVTEPCGKANTLSCPYHGWTYDLNGNLRGMRQPAGFGAVDKNSHGLVELPAFERFGLIWVQPKPGDEKIDIQSWLAPMAEQLTSLNIESHTMFRQWSLNLNMNWHIALEGFLETYHFCSAHKNT
;
A
#
# COMPACT_ATOMS: atom_id res chain seq x y z
N ALA A 1 0.36 -5.91 8.30
CA ALA A 1 1.82 -6.10 8.15
C ALA A 1 2.21 -7.53 7.71
N GLU A 2 1.33 -8.53 7.81
CA GLU A 2 1.65 -9.91 7.40
C GLU A 2 2.14 -10.00 5.95
N GLN A 3 1.61 -9.18 5.05
CA GLN A 3 1.98 -9.14 3.62
C GLN A 3 3.40 -8.62 3.36
N LEU A 4 4.03 -7.97 4.35
CA LEU A 4 5.36 -7.37 4.26
C LEU A 4 6.20 -7.68 5.50
N LYS A 5 6.43 -8.97 5.81
CA LYS A 5 7.22 -9.38 7.00
C LYS A 5 8.73 -9.23 6.81
N GLU A 6 9.21 -9.37 5.58
CA GLU A 6 10.64 -9.45 5.29
C GLU A 6 11.12 -8.32 4.39
N ALA A 7 12.34 -7.88 4.62
CA ALA A 7 13.00 -6.94 3.73
C ALA A 7 13.03 -7.47 2.28
N GLY A 8 12.75 -6.60 1.34
CA GLY A 8 12.63 -6.92 -0.07
C GLY A 8 11.21 -7.23 -0.52
N GLN A 9 10.26 -7.47 0.38
CA GLN A 9 8.88 -7.69 0.01
C GLN A 9 8.19 -6.40 -0.43
N TYR A 10 7.22 -6.56 -1.32
CA TYR A 10 6.34 -5.49 -1.77
C TYR A 10 4.93 -6.03 -2.01
N PHE A 11 3.94 -5.14 -1.98
CA PHE A 11 2.60 -5.38 -2.50
C PHE A 11 2.04 -4.14 -3.19
N THR A 12 1.05 -4.35 -4.06
CA THR A 12 0.33 -3.27 -4.75
C THR A 12 -1.12 -3.22 -4.29
N HIS A 13 -1.69 -2.01 -4.27
CA HIS A 13 -3.08 -1.77 -3.91
C HIS A 13 -3.69 -0.75 -4.87
N ASN A 14 -4.92 -1.00 -5.36
CA ASN A 14 -5.54 -0.22 -6.42
C ASN A 14 -6.96 0.28 -6.06
N ASP A 15 -7.54 -0.19 -4.96
CA ASP A 15 -8.96 0.00 -4.66
C ASP A 15 -9.30 1.42 -4.21
N THR A 16 -8.30 2.23 -3.85
CA THR A 16 -8.47 3.65 -3.50
C THR A 16 -8.59 4.60 -4.70
N GLY A 17 -8.53 4.07 -5.93
CA GLY A 17 -8.44 4.88 -7.15
C GLY A 17 -7.03 5.45 -7.43
N VAL A 18 -6.12 5.37 -6.46
CA VAL A 18 -4.69 5.69 -6.61
C VAL A 18 -3.91 4.38 -6.60
N PRO A 19 -3.10 4.10 -7.64
CA PRO A 19 -2.26 2.89 -7.64
C PRO A 19 -1.15 3.05 -6.60
N ILE A 20 -1.16 2.24 -5.57
CA ILE A 20 -0.20 2.28 -4.46
C ILE A 20 0.76 1.10 -4.58
N LEU A 21 2.04 1.37 -4.35
CA LEU A 21 3.10 0.37 -4.16
C LEU A 21 3.63 0.52 -2.74
N VAL A 22 3.59 -0.54 -1.97
CA VAL A 22 4.17 -0.58 -0.62
C VAL A 22 5.35 -1.54 -0.62
N THR A 23 6.45 -1.11 -0.03
CA THR A 23 7.70 -1.90 0.04
C THR A 23 8.18 -1.99 1.48
N ARG A 24 8.92 -3.06 1.79
CA ARG A 24 9.77 -3.11 2.97
C ARG A 24 11.22 -3.03 2.52
N ASN A 25 11.89 -1.94 2.87
CA ASN A 25 13.27 -1.71 2.46
C ASN A 25 14.28 -2.58 3.24
N ARG A 26 15.57 -2.45 2.92
CA ARG A 26 16.63 -3.22 3.59
C ARG A 26 16.85 -2.83 5.06
N ALA A 27 16.44 -1.64 5.47
CA ALA A 27 16.44 -1.19 6.85
C ALA A 27 15.22 -1.69 7.64
N ASN A 28 14.40 -2.56 7.03
CA ASN A 28 13.15 -3.08 7.57
C ASN A 28 12.06 -2.01 7.78
N GLU A 29 12.14 -0.89 7.08
CA GLU A 29 11.16 0.18 7.11
C GLU A 29 10.10 -0.01 6.04
N VAL A 30 8.86 0.29 6.35
CA VAL A 30 7.76 0.35 5.37
C VAL A 30 7.83 1.68 4.65
N LYS A 31 7.75 1.62 3.31
CA LYS A 31 7.65 2.76 2.41
C LYS A 31 6.45 2.58 1.49
N ALA A 32 5.79 3.67 1.16
CA ALA A 32 4.70 3.65 0.18
C ALA A 32 4.92 4.70 -0.90
N PHE A 33 4.49 4.38 -2.11
CA PHE A 33 4.66 5.23 -3.29
C PHE A 33 3.43 5.18 -4.18
N ILE A 34 3.24 6.23 -4.98
CA ILE A 34 2.38 6.09 -6.15
C ILE A 34 3.06 5.11 -7.12
N ASN A 35 2.38 4.02 -7.46
CA ASN A 35 2.89 2.98 -8.37
C ASN A 35 2.89 3.45 -9.83
N VAL A 36 3.60 4.54 -10.10
CA VAL A 36 3.65 5.20 -11.41
C VAL A 36 5.08 5.58 -11.74
N CYS A 37 5.57 5.09 -12.87
CA CYS A 37 6.92 5.37 -13.36
C CYS A 37 7.06 6.86 -13.73
N ARG A 38 8.13 7.48 -13.25
CA ARG A 38 8.45 8.89 -13.49
C ARG A 38 8.83 9.23 -14.93
N HIS A 39 8.96 8.20 -15.79
CA HIS A 39 9.25 8.40 -17.23
C HIS A 39 7.97 8.75 -18.00
N ARG A 40 7.01 7.85 -18.12
CA ARG A 40 5.78 8.00 -18.90
C ARG A 40 4.53 7.44 -18.22
N GLY A 41 4.50 7.41 -16.91
CA GLY A 41 3.28 7.12 -16.17
C GLY A 41 2.83 5.65 -16.16
N ALA A 42 3.60 4.71 -16.71
CA ALA A 42 3.26 3.29 -16.62
C ALA A 42 3.40 2.79 -15.19
N ARG A 43 2.64 1.78 -14.80
CA ARG A 43 2.83 1.09 -13.52
C ARG A 43 4.22 0.50 -13.44
N VAL A 44 4.91 0.70 -12.30
CA VAL A 44 6.24 0.14 -12.07
C VAL A 44 6.14 -1.35 -11.76
N VAL A 45 5.12 -1.74 -10.99
CA VAL A 45 4.84 -3.12 -10.60
C VAL A 45 3.40 -3.45 -10.93
N THR A 46 3.18 -4.59 -11.58
CA THR A 46 1.87 -5.11 -11.99
C THR A 46 1.41 -6.28 -11.13
N GLU A 47 2.34 -7.02 -10.56
CA GLU A 47 2.07 -8.14 -9.66
C GLU A 47 1.48 -7.65 -8.34
N PRO A 48 0.52 -8.38 -7.76
CA PRO A 48 -0.13 -7.99 -6.51
C PRO A 48 0.84 -7.96 -5.32
N CYS A 49 1.83 -8.85 -5.31
CA CYS A 49 2.87 -8.91 -4.28
C CYS A 49 4.10 -9.67 -4.79
N GLY A 50 5.22 -9.54 -4.09
CA GLY A 50 6.45 -10.26 -4.41
C GLY A 50 7.61 -9.86 -3.53
N LYS A 51 8.82 -10.31 -3.92
CA LYS A 51 10.09 -9.99 -3.26
C LYS A 51 11.14 -9.64 -4.31
N ALA A 52 11.77 -8.48 -4.17
CA ALA A 52 12.77 -7.99 -5.09
C ALA A 52 13.76 -7.04 -4.40
N ASN A 53 14.95 -6.86 -4.97
CA ASN A 53 15.90 -5.85 -4.51
C ASN A 53 15.69 -4.50 -5.21
N THR A 54 15.15 -4.54 -6.42
CA THR A 54 14.84 -3.38 -7.26
C THR A 54 13.57 -3.67 -8.06
N LEU A 55 12.86 -2.61 -8.43
CA LEU A 55 11.61 -2.66 -9.17
C LEU A 55 11.82 -1.99 -10.52
N SER A 56 11.66 -2.74 -11.61
CA SER A 56 11.90 -2.24 -12.96
C SER A 56 10.58 -2.04 -13.69
N CYS A 57 10.35 -0.84 -14.18
CA CYS A 57 9.18 -0.52 -14.99
C CYS A 57 9.17 -1.39 -16.25
N PRO A 58 8.09 -2.13 -16.51
CA PRO A 58 8.03 -3.05 -17.65
C PRO A 58 8.02 -2.33 -19.00
N TYR A 59 7.72 -1.03 -19.03
CA TYR A 59 7.62 -0.28 -20.28
C TYR A 59 9.00 0.05 -20.85
N HIS A 60 9.88 0.74 -20.08
CA HIS A 60 11.21 1.18 -20.59
C HIS A 60 12.37 0.85 -19.66
N GLY A 61 12.18 -0.02 -18.66
CA GLY A 61 13.24 -0.49 -17.79
C GLY A 61 13.83 0.56 -16.85
N TRP A 62 13.09 1.63 -16.54
CA TRP A 62 13.49 2.50 -15.43
C TRP A 62 13.39 1.73 -14.13
N THR A 63 14.48 1.71 -13.38
CA THR A 63 14.65 0.82 -12.23
C THR A 63 14.78 1.63 -10.96
N TYR A 64 13.96 1.30 -9.97
CA TYR A 64 13.90 1.94 -8.67
C TYR A 64 14.35 0.98 -7.57
N ASP A 65 14.95 1.49 -6.51
CA ASP A 65 15.15 0.72 -5.29
C ASP A 65 13.89 0.71 -4.42
N LEU A 66 13.96 -0.01 -3.29
CA LEU A 66 12.82 -0.12 -2.36
C LEU A 66 12.58 1.14 -1.53
N ASN A 67 13.45 2.15 -1.65
CA ASN A 67 13.24 3.50 -1.10
C ASN A 67 12.66 4.46 -2.16
N GLY A 68 12.29 3.93 -3.34
CA GLY A 68 11.73 4.72 -4.42
C GLY A 68 12.75 5.51 -5.26
N ASN A 69 14.04 5.43 -4.96
CA ASN A 69 15.06 6.18 -5.70
C ASN A 69 15.29 5.58 -7.09
N LEU A 70 15.42 6.41 -8.11
CA LEU A 70 15.79 5.98 -9.46
C LEU A 70 17.26 5.53 -9.46
N ARG A 71 17.50 4.24 -9.71
CA ARG A 71 18.84 3.64 -9.74
C ARG A 71 19.40 3.51 -11.14
N GLY A 72 18.55 3.18 -12.11
CA GLY A 72 18.98 2.94 -13.47
C GLY A 72 17.93 3.28 -14.52
N MET A 73 18.42 3.53 -15.73
CA MET A 73 17.62 3.74 -16.93
C MET A 73 18.25 2.91 -18.05
N ARG A 74 17.41 2.32 -18.90
CA ARG A 74 17.91 1.65 -20.11
C ARG A 74 18.33 2.72 -21.11
N GLN A 75 19.50 2.54 -21.73
CA GLN A 75 20.08 3.47 -22.74
C GLN A 75 20.16 4.94 -22.23
N PRO A 76 20.86 5.19 -21.12
CA PRO A 76 20.85 6.51 -20.47
C PRO A 76 21.40 7.62 -21.36
N ALA A 77 22.28 7.29 -22.32
CA ALA A 77 22.84 8.26 -23.27
C ALA A 77 21.79 8.97 -24.13
N GLY A 78 20.63 8.34 -24.34
CA GLY A 78 19.50 8.93 -25.10
C GLY A 78 18.71 10.00 -24.34
N PHE A 79 18.93 10.15 -23.02
CA PHE A 79 18.19 11.08 -22.18
C PHE A 79 18.98 12.35 -21.83
N GLY A 80 20.26 12.43 -22.21
CA GLY A 80 21.14 13.51 -21.73
C GLY A 80 21.43 13.42 -20.23
N ALA A 81 21.61 14.56 -19.58
CA ALA A 81 21.87 14.61 -18.13
C ALA A 81 20.54 14.55 -17.34
N VAL A 82 20.17 13.35 -16.90
CA VAL A 82 19.00 13.18 -15.99
C VAL A 82 19.47 13.18 -14.54
N ASP A 83 18.93 14.12 -13.75
CA ASP A 83 19.09 14.07 -12.30
C ASP A 83 18.21 12.96 -11.71
N LYS A 84 18.84 11.85 -11.31
CA LYS A 84 18.13 10.70 -10.73
C LYS A 84 17.44 11.02 -9.41
N ASN A 85 17.92 12.01 -8.65
CA ASN A 85 17.36 12.37 -7.35
C ASN A 85 15.97 13.00 -7.49
N SER A 86 15.75 13.75 -8.59
CA SER A 86 14.45 14.38 -8.89
C SER A 86 13.44 13.44 -9.56
N HIS A 87 13.87 12.23 -9.94
CA HIS A 87 13.06 11.23 -10.66
C HIS A 87 12.76 9.97 -9.83
N GLY A 88 12.86 10.04 -8.51
CA GLY A 88 12.36 9.01 -7.60
C GLY A 88 10.84 8.84 -7.72
N LEU A 89 10.31 7.72 -7.26
CA LEU A 89 8.86 7.51 -7.12
C LEU A 89 8.27 8.55 -6.17
N VAL A 90 7.03 8.94 -6.40
CA VAL A 90 6.33 9.88 -5.51
C VAL A 90 5.99 9.14 -4.22
N GLU A 91 6.62 9.52 -3.12
CA GLU A 91 6.39 8.93 -1.81
C GLU A 91 5.02 9.33 -1.24
N LEU A 92 4.37 8.37 -0.61
CA LEU A 92 3.12 8.55 0.13
C LEU A 92 3.41 8.39 1.63
N PRO A 93 2.78 9.20 2.49
CA PRO A 93 2.86 9.00 3.92
C PRO A 93 2.40 7.58 4.29
N ALA A 94 3.27 6.83 4.96
CA ALA A 94 3.01 5.47 5.40
C ALA A 94 3.50 5.24 6.82
N PHE A 95 2.78 4.40 7.55
CA PHE A 95 3.06 4.10 8.94
C PHE A 95 2.68 2.66 9.28
N GLU A 96 3.53 1.94 10.02
CA GLU A 96 3.25 0.59 10.48
C GLU A 96 2.98 0.59 11.99
N ARG A 97 1.78 0.18 12.39
CA ARG A 97 1.40 0.07 13.79
C ARG A 97 0.21 -0.87 13.99
N PHE A 98 0.15 -1.51 15.14
CA PHE A 98 -0.91 -2.45 15.52
C PHE A 98 -1.08 -3.62 14.53
N GLY A 99 0.04 -4.09 13.92
CA GLY A 99 -0.02 -5.14 12.90
C GLY A 99 -0.58 -4.70 11.54
N LEU A 100 -0.87 -3.41 11.37
CA LEU A 100 -1.42 -2.82 10.14
C LEU A 100 -0.45 -1.83 9.52
N ILE A 101 -0.53 -1.69 8.19
CA ILE A 101 0.16 -0.66 7.44
C ILE A 101 -0.87 0.38 7.01
N TRP A 102 -0.67 1.60 7.44
CA TRP A 102 -1.51 2.77 7.17
C TRP A 102 -0.86 3.59 6.07
N VAL A 103 -1.61 3.91 5.03
CA VAL A 103 -1.10 4.71 3.90
C VAL A 103 -2.10 5.81 3.57
N GLN A 104 -1.61 7.04 3.43
CA GLN A 104 -2.40 8.13 2.89
C GLN A 104 -2.26 8.14 1.37
N PRO A 105 -3.32 7.94 0.58
CA PRO A 105 -3.25 7.89 -0.87
C PRO A 105 -3.13 9.27 -1.54
N LYS A 106 -2.54 10.24 -0.85
CA LYS A 106 -2.31 11.59 -1.31
C LYS A 106 -0.88 12.00 -0.96
N PRO A 107 -0.04 12.39 -1.95
CA PRO A 107 1.29 12.93 -1.68
C PRO A 107 1.17 14.22 -0.86
N GLY A 108 2.13 14.45 0.01
CA GLY A 108 2.22 15.69 0.79
C GLY A 108 3.31 15.59 1.85
N ASP A 109 3.78 16.74 2.29
CA ASP A 109 4.78 16.86 3.37
C ASP A 109 4.15 16.70 4.76
N GLU A 110 2.82 16.78 4.86
CA GLU A 110 2.11 16.53 6.10
C GLU A 110 2.15 15.05 6.42
N LYS A 111 3.08 14.69 7.30
CA LYS A 111 3.06 13.37 7.94
C LYS A 111 1.78 13.30 8.77
N ILE A 112 0.90 12.38 8.41
CA ILE A 112 -0.23 12.10 9.31
C ILE A 112 0.37 11.64 10.63
N ASP A 113 0.04 12.35 11.71
CA ASP A 113 0.25 11.82 13.05
C ASP A 113 -0.80 10.75 13.34
N ILE A 114 -0.59 9.58 12.72
CA ILE A 114 -1.47 8.42 12.90
C ILE A 114 -1.56 8.03 14.37
N GLN A 115 -0.50 8.29 15.15
CA GLN A 115 -0.51 7.99 16.57
C GLN A 115 -1.56 8.83 17.31
N SER A 116 -1.59 10.12 17.09
CA SER A 116 -2.60 11.00 17.69
C SER A 116 -4.00 10.71 17.14
N TRP A 117 -4.09 10.45 15.82
CA TRP A 117 -5.38 10.14 15.18
C TRP A 117 -5.99 8.82 15.68
N LEU A 118 -5.17 7.79 15.92
CA LEU A 118 -5.61 6.50 16.44
C LEU A 118 -5.63 6.42 17.96
N ALA A 119 -5.15 7.47 18.67
CA ALA A 119 -5.06 7.45 20.14
C ALA A 119 -6.37 7.01 20.85
N PRO A 120 -7.57 7.46 20.43
CA PRO A 120 -8.81 7.03 21.05
C PRO A 120 -9.11 5.53 20.91
N MET A 121 -8.52 4.87 19.90
CA MET A 121 -8.72 3.44 19.61
C MET A 121 -7.48 2.60 19.91
N ALA A 122 -6.41 3.20 20.42
CA ALA A 122 -5.11 2.53 20.55
C ALA A 122 -5.16 1.31 21.47
N GLU A 123 -5.91 1.39 22.57
CA GLU A 123 -6.08 0.29 23.51
C GLU A 123 -6.81 -0.90 22.86
N GLN A 124 -7.92 -0.62 22.18
CA GLN A 124 -8.69 -1.65 21.46
C GLN A 124 -7.85 -2.30 20.35
N LEU A 125 -7.18 -1.49 19.51
CA LEU A 125 -6.32 -2.00 18.45
C LEU A 125 -5.16 -2.85 18.99
N THR A 126 -4.59 -2.45 20.14
CA THR A 126 -3.55 -3.24 20.81
C THR A 126 -4.12 -4.57 21.33
N SER A 127 -5.31 -4.55 21.94
CA SER A 127 -5.94 -5.76 22.48
C SER A 127 -6.31 -6.78 21.41
N LEU A 128 -6.57 -6.36 20.18
CA LEU A 128 -6.83 -7.24 19.05
C LEU A 128 -5.59 -8.06 18.64
N ASN A 129 -4.37 -7.62 18.99
CA ASN A 129 -3.13 -8.33 18.68
C ASN A 129 -3.02 -8.79 17.22
N ILE A 130 -3.40 -7.90 16.27
CA ILE A 130 -3.51 -8.23 14.84
C ILE A 130 -2.19 -8.75 14.27
N GLU A 131 -1.06 -8.33 14.82
CA GLU A 131 0.29 -8.78 14.40
C GLU A 131 0.52 -10.28 14.59
N SER A 132 -0.21 -10.93 15.51
CA SER A 132 -0.15 -12.37 15.73
C SER A 132 -1.11 -13.17 14.83
N HIS A 133 -2.03 -12.49 14.13
CA HIS A 133 -2.97 -13.13 13.24
C HIS A 133 -2.32 -13.48 11.91
N THR A 134 -2.81 -14.57 11.30
CA THR A 134 -2.47 -14.96 9.94
C THR A 134 -3.70 -14.96 9.07
N MET A 135 -3.53 -14.64 7.78
CA MET A 135 -4.63 -14.67 6.82
C MET A 135 -5.15 -16.10 6.66
N PHE A 136 -6.35 -16.34 7.17
CA PHE A 136 -7.01 -17.65 7.04
C PHE A 136 -7.60 -17.83 5.63
N ARG A 137 -8.31 -16.82 5.14
CA ARG A 137 -8.98 -16.86 3.84
C ARG A 137 -9.26 -15.46 3.31
N GLN A 138 -9.16 -15.29 2.01
CA GLN A 138 -9.60 -14.10 1.30
C GLN A 138 -10.49 -14.51 0.13
N TRP A 139 -11.57 -13.78 -0.08
CA TRP A 139 -12.40 -13.85 -1.28
C TRP A 139 -12.88 -12.47 -1.67
N SER A 140 -13.26 -12.31 -2.94
CA SER A 140 -13.81 -11.07 -3.46
C SER A 140 -15.17 -11.35 -4.11
N LEU A 141 -16.10 -10.48 -3.87
CA LEU A 141 -17.42 -10.50 -4.51
C LEU A 141 -17.61 -9.18 -5.28
N ASN A 142 -17.94 -9.29 -6.55
CA ASN A 142 -18.33 -8.13 -7.35
C ASN A 142 -19.85 -7.99 -7.28
N LEU A 143 -20.31 -6.98 -6.55
CA LEU A 143 -21.72 -6.69 -6.36
C LEU A 143 -22.08 -5.38 -7.06
N ASN A 144 -23.21 -5.37 -7.77
CA ASN A 144 -23.73 -4.17 -8.41
C ASN A 144 -24.54 -3.34 -7.39
N MET A 145 -23.83 -2.77 -6.41
CA MET A 145 -24.42 -1.95 -5.35
C MET A 145 -23.50 -0.79 -4.98
N ASN A 146 -24.05 0.23 -4.35
CA ASN A 146 -23.27 1.31 -3.77
C ASN A 146 -22.53 0.79 -2.52
N TRP A 147 -21.23 1.05 -2.43
CA TRP A 147 -20.40 0.60 -1.32
C TRP A 147 -20.85 1.16 0.06
N HIS A 148 -21.46 2.37 0.10
CA HIS A 148 -22.03 2.93 1.32
C HIS A 148 -23.12 2.01 1.88
N ILE A 149 -24.02 1.51 1.03
CA ILE A 149 -25.09 0.60 1.46
C ILE A 149 -24.51 -0.70 2.01
N ALA A 150 -23.47 -1.24 1.36
CA ALA A 150 -22.79 -2.43 1.85
C ALA A 150 -22.19 -2.18 3.24
N LEU A 151 -21.46 -1.06 3.41
CA LEU A 151 -20.84 -0.70 4.68
C LEU A 151 -21.86 -0.46 5.78
N GLU A 152 -22.92 0.29 5.50
CA GLU A 152 -24.00 0.58 6.45
C GLU A 152 -24.67 -0.70 6.95
N GLY A 153 -24.90 -1.68 6.05
CA GLY A 153 -25.45 -2.99 6.44
C GLY A 153 -24.54 -3.76 7.42
N PHE A 154 -23.22 -3.57 7.36
CA PHE A 154 -22.28 -4.18 8.34
C PHE A 154 -22.19 -3.38 9.65
N LEU A 155 -22.45 -2.09 9.63
CA LEU A 155 -22.32 -1.21 10.81
C LEU A 155 -23.57 -1.19 11.70
N GLU A 156 -24.73 -1.67 11.21
CA GLU A 156 -25.93 -1.76 12.01
C GLU A 156 -26.24 -3.23 12.36
N THR A 157 -26.76 -3.45 13.54
CA THR A 157 -27.10 -4.79 14.07
C THR A 157 -28.59 -5.06 14.13
N TYR A 158 -29.42 -4.07 13.78
CA TYR A 158 -30.89 -4.16 13.92
C TYR A 158 -31.50 -5.29 13.08
N HIS A 159 -30.93 -5.57 11.89
CA HIS A 159 -31.42 -6.64 11.04
C HIS A 159 -31.06 -8.05 11.54
N PHE A 160 -30.11 -8.21 12.46
CA PHE A 160 -29.63 -9.51 12.91
C PHE A 160 -30.75 -10.38 13.49
N CYS A 161 -31.63 -9.80 14.31
CA CYS A 161 -32.77 -10.53 14.89
C CYS A 161 -33.77 -11.05 13.87
N SER A 162 -33.80 -10.43 12.67
CA SER A 162 -34.77 -10.78 11.61
C SER A 162 -34.11 -11.59 10.48
N ALA A 163 -32.95 -11.14 9.98
CA ALA A 163 -32.30 -11.73 8.83
C ALA A 163 -31.34 -12.87 9.18
N HIS A 164 -30.75 -12.88 10.38
CA HIS A 164 -29.75 -13.84 10.83
C HIS A 164 -30.22 -14.72 11.99
N LYS A 165 -31.50 -15.14 11.98
CA LYS A 165 -32.10 -15.93 13.07
C LYS A 165 -31.40 -17.25 13.38
N ASN A 166 -30.71 -17.83 12.40
CA ASN A 166 -30.11 -19.17 12.50
C ASN A 166 -28.59 -19.18 12.24
N THR A 167 -27.92 -18.02 12.28
CA THR A 167 -26.45 -17.90 12.06
C THR A 167 -25.75 -17.39 13.29
#